data_5a786c1233f825544f248b1dbb5a2878
#
_entry.id   5a786c1233f825544f248b1dbb5a2878
#
_cell.length_a   1.000
_cell.length_b   1.000
_cell.length_c   1.000
_cell.angle_alpha   90.00
_cell.angle_beta   90.00
_cell.angle_gamma   90.00
#
_symmetry.space_group_name_H-M   'P 1'
#
loop_
_entity.id
_entity.type
_entity.pdbx_description
1 polymer ?
#
loop_
_entity_poly.entity_id
_entity_poly.type
_entity_poly.pdbx_seq_one_letter_code
_entity_poly.pdbx_strand_id
1 'polypeptide(L)'
;VILDLHAAPGGQGYDQGISDYNPEFPSLWESQQNRDKTVALWRRLAERYADEPWVGAYDLLNEPNWNLPGGSQLRALYNQIVAQIRQVDTKHIIIIEGNWFANDFTGLTPPWDDNMVYGPHKYWSYNNPADIQWVLTIRDQYNVPLYFGESGENSNTWFRDAIKLFEDHGIGWAWWPMKKIEAIAGPLSVTKTSGYQTLLNYWSGGGNQPSVQFATDALMELTELLKL
;
A
#
# COMPACT_ATOMS: atom_id res chain seq x y z
N VAL A 1 9.75 -6.95 7.82
CA VAL A 1 9.29 -5.78 7.06
C VAL A 1 8.66 -6.26 5.76
N ILE A 2 7.56 -5.61 5.33
CA ILE A 2 7.02 -5.71 3.97
C ILE A 2 7.37 -4.40 3.27
N LEU A 3 7.95 -4.47 2.08
CA LEU A 3 8.20 -3.29 1.26
C LEU A 3 6.98 -3.07 0.36
N ASP A 4 6.35 -1.93 0.49
CA ASP A 4 5.21 -1.50 -0.30
C ASP A 4 5.60 -0.38 -1.27
N LEU A 5 5.15 -0.46 -2.52
CA LEU A 5 5.22 0.64 -3.47
C LEU A 5 3.93 1.45 -3.41
N HIS A 6 3.88 2.39 -2.49
CA HIS A 6 2.66 3.16 -2.19
C HIS A 6 2.25 4.13 -3.31
N ALA A 7 3.23 4.72 -4.02
CA ALA A 7 2.98 5.58 -5.17
C ALA A 7 3.99 5.27 -6.29
N ALA A 8 3.49 4.73 -7.39
CA ALA A 8 4.29 4.37 -8.55
C ALA A 8 4.57 5.59 -9.46
N PRO A 9 5.64 5.56 -10.27
CA PRO A 9 5.90 6.59 -11.28
C PRO A 9 4.65 6.91 -12.13
N GLY A 10 4.19 8.15 -12.07
CA GLY A 10 3.01 8.63 -12.77
C GLY A 10 1.68 8.42 -12.04
N GLY A 11 1.67 7.70 -10.92
CA GLY A 11 0.47 7.38 -10.17
C GLY A 11 -0.35 6.22 -10.74
N GLN A 12 -0.75 5.29 -9.88
CA GLN A 12 -1.51 4.09 -10.23
C GLN A 12 -3.02 4.23 -10.09
N GLY A 13 -3.50 5.36 -9.59
CA GLY A 13 -4.91 5.63 -9.34
C GLY A 13 -5.28 7.08 -9.59
N TYR A 14 -6.58 7.37 -9.70
CA TYR A 14 -7.10 8.72 -9.86
C TYR A 14 -7.02 9.56 -8.58
N ASP A 15 -6.92 8.93 -7.42
CA ASP A 15 -6.83 9.62 -6.13
C ASP A 15 -5.40 10.10 -5.88
N GLN A 16 -5.20 11.42 -5.98
CA GLN A 16 -3.89 12.03 -5.74
C GLN A 16 -3.38 11.78 -4.33
N GLY A 17 -4.27 11.72 -3.33
CA GLY A 17 -3.89 11.49 -1.93
C GLY A 17 -3.32 10.08 -1.66
N ILE A 18 -3.64 9.12 -2.54
CA ILE A 18 -3.18 7.73 -2.43
C ILE A 18 -2.01 7.45 -3.37
N SER A 19 -2.08 7.95 -4.62
CA SER A 19 -1.20 7.50 -5.70
C SER A 19 -0.22 8.55 -6.20
N ASP A 20 -0.26 9.76 -5.66
CA ASP A 20 0.55 10.90 -6.11
C ASP A 20 0.30 11.28 -7.60
N TYR A 21 -0.87 10.89 -8.13
CA TYR A 21 -1.23 11.15 -9.52
C TYR A 21 -1.38 12.65 -9.80
N ASN A 22 -0.69 13.12 -10.83
CA ASN A 22 -0.87 14.46 -11.36
C ASN A 22 -1.48 14.39 -12.78
N PRO A 23 -2.72 14.86 -13.00
CA PRO A 23 -3.40 14.77 -14.28
C PRO A 23 -2.76 15.61 -15.41
N GLU A 24 -1.78 16.45 -15.11
CA GLU A 24 -1.01 17.18 -16.13
C GLU A 24 0.05 16.29 -16.81
N PHE A 25 0.31 15.11 -16.27
CA PHE A 25 1.30 14.16 -16.78
C PHE A 25 0.68 12.77 -16.99
N PRO A 26 1.26 11.96 -17.89
CA PRO A 26 0.79 10.60 -18.10
C PRO A 26 0.89 9.74 -16.84
N SER A 27 -0.18 9.04 -16.50
CA SER A 27 -0.24 8.08 -15.40
C SER A 27 0.69 6.88 -15.63
N LEU A 28 0.78 6.00 -14.63
CA LEU A 28 1.41 4.68 -14.76
C LEU A 28 0.86 3.90 -15.98
N TRP A 29 -0.44 3.95 -16.18
CA TRP A 29 -1.14 3.17 -17.19
C TRP A 29 -1.01 3.72 -18.60
N GLU A 30 -0.85 5.01 -18.75
CA GLU A 30 -0.73 5.72 -20.02
C GLU A 30 0.72 5.79 -20.53
N SER A 31 1.72 5.62 -19.65
CA SER A 31 3.14 5.75 -19.99
C SER A 31 3.89 4.42 -19.90
N GLN A 32 4.42 3.92 -21.02
CA GLN A 32 5.34 2.79 -21.01
C GLN A 32 6.58 3.09 -20.18
N GLN A 33 7.11 4.31 -20.25
CA GLN A 33 8.27 4.70 -19.47
C GLN A 33 8.03 4.62 -17.96
N ASN A 34 6.83 4.97 -17.48
CA ASN A 34 6.48 4.85 -16.06
C ASN A 34 6.40 3.37 -15.64
N ARG A 35 5.82 2.51 -16.47
CA ARG A 35 5.82 1.05 -16.22
C ARG A 35 7.23 0.48 -16.19
N ASP A 36 8.08 0.87 -17.14
CA ASP A 36 9.48 0.40 -17.19
C ASP A 36 10.26 0.83 -15.95
N LYS A 37 10.05 2.06 -15.47
CA LYS A 37 10.64 2.55 -14.20
C LYS A 37 10.16 1.74 -13.00
N THR A 38 8.87 1.42 -12.94
CA THR A 38 8.29 0.59 -11.85
C THR A 38 8.90 -0.81 -11.84
N VAL A 39 9.01 -1.44 -13.00
CA VAL A 39 9.66 -2.75 -13.14
C VAL A 39 11.13 -2.70 -12.75
N ALA A 40 11.87 -1.68 -13.20
CA ALA A 40 13.28 -1.51 -12.87
C ALA A 40 13.50 -1.22 -11.37
N LEU A 41 12.60 -0.47 -10.74
CA LEU A 41 12.65 -0.20 -9.30
C LEU A 41 12.54 -1.51 -8.50
N TRP A 42 11.54 -2.34 -8.80
CA TRP A 42 11.35 -3.62 -8.11
C TRP A 42 12.52 -4.58 -8.32
N ARG A 43 13.08 -4.66 -9.53
CA ARG A 43 14.31 -5.41 -9.76
C ARG A 43 15.43 -4.91 -8.86
N ARG A 44 15.62 -3.59 -8.76
CA ARG A 44 16.68 -3.00 -7.94
C ARG A 44 16.50 -3.23 -6.45
N LEU A 45 15.24 -3.16 -5.97
CA LEU A 45 14.91 -3.49 -4.58
C LEU A 45 15.17 -4.97 -4.28
N ALA A 46 14.73 -5.86 -5.16
CA ALA A 46 14.96 -7.28 -5.02
C ALA A 46 16.45 -7.65 -5.04
N GLU A 47 17.25 -7.06 -5.93
CA GLU A 47 18.72 -7.22 -5.92
C GLU A 47 19.35 -6.80 -4.59
N ARG A 48 18.84 -5.71 -3.99
CA ARG A 48 19.36 -5.20 -2.72
C ARG A 48 19.00 -6.07 -1.53
N TYR A 49 17.79 -6.63 -1.51
CA TYR A 49 17.22 -7.28 -0.33
C TYR A 49 17.09 -8.81 -0.46
N ALA A 50 17.54 -9.42 -1.55
CA ALA A 50 17.44 -10.87 -1.79
C ALA A 50 17.94 -11.76 -0.64
N ASP A 51 18.92 -11.28 0.13
CA ASP A 51 19.51 -12.00 1.28
C ASP A 51 19.20 -11.31 2.62
N GLU A 52 18.28 -10.33 2.65
CA GLU A 52 17.91 -9.63 3.88
C GLU A 52 16.78 -10.38 4.63
N PRO A 53 17.07 -11.10 5.72
CA PRO A 53 16.08 -11.95 6.38
C PRO A 53 14.97 -11.19 7.11
N TRP A 54 15.13 -9.88 7.31
CA TRP A 54 14.12 -9.03 7.94
C TRP A 54 13.11 -8.41 6.96
N VAL A 55 13.33 -8.57 5.66
CA VAL A 55 12.34 -8.32 4.63
C VAL A 55 11.59 -9.62 4.38
N GLY A 56 10.28 -9.64 4.60
CA GLY A 56 9.45 -10.84 4.42
C GLY A 56 8.77 -10.88 3.07
N ALA A 57 8.38 -9.70 2.54
CA ALA A 57 7.59 -9.62 1.32
C ALA A 57 7.81 -8.31 0.56
N TYR A 58 7.42 -8.34 -0.72
CA TYR A 58 7.29 -7.21 -1.62
C TYR A 58 5.82 -7.04 -2.00
N ASP A 59 5.22 -5.93 -1.57
CA ASP A 59 3.88 -5.52 -1.98
C ASP A 59 4.01 -4.63 -3.21
N LEU A 60 3.58 -5.15 -4.35
CA LEU A 60 4.05 -4.64 -5.64
C LEU A 60 3.48 -3.30 -6.04
N LEU A 61 2.27 -2.97 -5.60
CA LEU A 61 1.60 -1.74 -6.00
C LEU A 61 0.38 -1.49 -5.12
N ASN A 62 0.45 -0.46 -4.29
CA ASN A 62 -0.65 -0.06 -3.42
C ASN A 62 -1.85 0.47 -4.21
N GLU A 63 -3.01 -0.04 -3.90
CA GLU A 63 -4.34 0.45 -4.31
C GLU A 63 -4.47 0.94 -5.76
N PRO A 64 -4.20 0.09 -6.77
CA PRO A 64 -4.55 0.47 -8.13
C PRO A 64 -6.02 0.89 -8.22
N ASN A 65 -6.27 2.05 -8.82
CA ASN A 65 -7.62 2.57 -9.02
C ASN A 65 -7.71 3.29 -10.37
N TRP A 66 -7.83 2.51 -11.43
CA TRP A 66 -7.87 3.00 -12.80
C TRP A 66 -8.86 2.22 -13.65
N ASN A 67 -9.23 2.76 -14.80
CA ASN A 67 -10.05 2.03 -15.76
C ASN A 67 -9.23 0.90 -16.42
N LEU A 68 -9.23 -0.27 -15.78
CA LEU A 68 -8.47 -1.46 -16.18
C LEU A 68 -9.43 -2.64 -16.47
N PRO A 69 -10.20 -2.59 -17.55
CA PRO A 69 -11.24 -3.58 -17.82
C PRO A 69 -10.66 -5.00 -17.89
N GLY A 70 -11.25 -5.90 -17.10
CA GLY A 70 -10.84 -7.31 -17.02
C GLY A 70 -9.46 -7.55 -16.39
N GLY A 71 -8.81 -6.52 -15.81
CA GLY A 71 -7.56 -6.64 -15.08
C GLY A 71 -6.32 -7.00 -15.91
N SER A 72 -6.44 -7.13 -17.25
CA SER A 72 -5.37 -7.64 -18.11
C SER A 72 -4.11 -6.76 -18.10
N GLN A 73 -4.27 -5.44 -18.06
CA GLN A 73 -3.14 -4.51 -18.03
C GLN A 73 -2.42 -4.55 -16.67
N LEU A 74 -3.16 -4.65 -15.57
CA LEU A 74 -2.61 -4.83 -14.23
C LEU A 74 -1.86 -6.16 -14.12
N ARG A 75 -2.47 -7.25 -14.60
CA ARG A 75 -1.83 -8.57 -14.66
C ARG A 75 -0.53 -8.53 -15.48
N ALA A 76 -0.53 -7.85 -16.64
CA ALA A 76 0.66 -7.74 -17.48
C ALA A 76 1.80 -6.99 -16.78
N LEU A 77 1.51 -5.92 -16.05
CA LEU A 77 2.50 -5.19 -15.25
C LEU A 77 3.06 -6.09 -14.12
N TYR A 78 2.20 -6.73 -13.35
CA TYR A 78 2.64 -7.64 -12.29
C TYR A 78 3.49 -8.79 -12.82
N ASN A 79 3.13 -9.39 -13.96
CA ASN A 79 3.94 -10.42 -14.59
C ASN A 79 5.36 -9.94 -14.91
N GLN A 80 5.50 -8.70 -15.41
CA GLN A 80 6.81 -8.12 -15.72
C GLN A 80 7.62 -7.88 -14.45
N ILE A 81 7.00 -7.34 -13.41
CA ILE A 81 7.64 -7.09 -12.12
C ILE A 81 8.13 -8.41 -11.50
N VAL A 82 7.23 -9.39 -11.37
CA VAL A 82 7.56 -10.70 -10.78
C VAL A 82 8.68 -11.39 -11.56
N ALA A 83 8.62 -11.39 -12.90
CA ALA A 83 9.66 -11.97 -13.73
C ALA A 83 11.05 -11.33 -13.50
N GLN A 84 11.11 -10.02 -13.24
CA GLN A 84 12.35 -9.33 -12.94
C GLN A 84 12.83 -9.58 -11.51
N ILE A 85 11.93 -9.62 -10.54
CA ILE A 85 12.27 -9.99 -9.16
C ILE A 85 12.85 -11.40 -9.13
N ARG A 86 12.20 -12.38 -9.73
CA ARG A 86 12.58 -13.80 -9.69
C ARG A 86 13.90 -14.12 -10.37
N GLN A 87 14.45 -13.21 -11.19
CA GLN A 87 15.82 -13.35 -11.70
C GLN A 87 16.89 -13.17 -10.61
N VAL A 88 16.57 -12.49 -9.53
CA VAL A 88 17.54 -12.10 -8.47
C VAL A 88 17.12 -12.54 -7.09
N ASP A 89 15.85 -12.77 -6.86
CA ASP A 89 15.27 -13.16 -5.58
C ASP A 89 14.16 -14.20 -5.76
N THR A 90 14.42 -15.40 -5.29
CA THR A 90 13.48 -16.52 -5.34
C THR A 90 12.84 -16.83 -3.99
N LYS A 91 13.15 -16.05 -2.95
CA LYS A 91 12.81 -16.35 -1.55
C LYS A 91 11.66 -15.53 -1.01
N HIS A 92 11.65 -14.22 -1.29
CA HIS A 92 10.68 -13.31 -0.70
C HIS A 92 9.27 -13.51 -1.28
N ILE A 93 8.29 -13.33 -0.41
CA ILE A 93 6.87 -13.39 -0.77
C ILE A 93 6.54 -12.22 -1.71
N ILE A 94 5.72 -12.48 -2.71
CA ILE A 94 5.12 -11.47 -3.57
C ILE A 94 3.69 -11.23 -3.08
N ILE A 95 3.37 -10.00 -2.73
CA ILE A 95 2.00 -9.59 -2.46
C ILE A 95 1.50 -8.79 -3.66
N ILE A 96 0.29 -9.10 -4.11
CA ILE A 96 -0.39 -8.35 -5.17
C ILE A 96 -1.72 -7.82 -4.66
N GLU A 97 -2.04 -6.62 -5.06
CA GLU A 97 -3.31 -5.98 -4.79
C GLU A 97 -4.21 -5.96 -6.03
N GLY A 98 -5.51 -5.99 -5.80
CA GLY A 98 -6.52 -5.84 -6.85
C GLY A 98 -6.65 -4.40 -7.33
N ASN A 99 -7.30 -4.20 -8.47
CA ASN A 99 -7.79 -2.88 -8.86
C ASN A 99 -8.87 -2.40 -7.87
N TRP A 100 -9.34 -1.17 -8.02
CA TRP A 100 -10.39 -0.61 -7.18
C TRP A 100 -10.06 -0.66 -5.69
N PHE A 101 -8.94 0.01 -5.33
CA PHE A 101 -8.47 0.10 -3.93
C PHE A 101 -8.22 -1.29 -3.31
N ALA A 102 -7.45 -2.13 -4.01
CA ALA A 102 -7.09 -3.50 -3.60
C ALA A 102 -8.29 -4.47 -3.48
N ASN A 103 -9.45 -4.20 -4.09
CA ASN A 103 -10.66 -5.00 -3.89
C ASN A 103 -11.22 -5.68 -5.15
N ASP A 104 -10.64 -5.47 -6.33
CA ASP A 104 -11.04 -6.16 -7.56
C ASP A 104 -9.89 -7.00 -8.14
N PHE A 105 -9.94 -8.30 -7.91
CA PHE A 105 -8.96 -9.27 -8.42
C PHE A 105 -9.34 -9.90 -9.77
N THR A 106 -10.28 -9.29 -10.51
CA THR A 106 -10.64 -9.72 -11.86
C THR A 106 -9.40 -9.77 -12.76
N GLY A 107 -9.16 -10.92 -13.40
CA GLY A 107 -7.99 -11.15 -14.25
C GLY A 107 -6.68 -11.43 -13.51
N LEU A 108 -6.66 -11.34 -12.18
CA LEU A 108 -5.47 -11.63 -11.37
C LEU A 108 -5.41 -13.08 -10.85
N THR A 109 -6.45 -13.86 -11.06
CA THR A 109 -6.52 -15.28 -10.73
C THR A 109 -6.39 -16.14 -11.97
N PRO A 110 -5.81 -17.37 -11.89
CA PRO A 110 -5.12 -17.97 -10.76
C PRO A 110 -3.75 -17.30 -10.46
N PRO A 111 -3.13 -17.58 -9.28
CA PRO A 111 -1.77 -17.13 -9.00
C PRO A 111 -0.79 -17.70 -10.03
N TRP A 112 0.33 -17.01 -10.24
CA TRP A 112 1.34 -17.37 -11.25
C TRP A 112 2.77 -17.40 -10.70
N ASP A 113 2.88 -17.31 -9.39
CA ASP A 113 4.13 -17.47 -8.65
C ASP A 113 3.84 -18.34 -7.43
N ASP A 114 4.71 -19.28 -7.14
CA ASP A 114 4.52 -20.27 -6.08
C ASP A 114 4.61 -19.66 -4.67
N ASN A 115 5.12 -18.42 -4.55
CA ASN A 115 5.25 -17.70 -3.30
C ASN A 115 4.48 -16.38 -3.33
N MET A 116 3.21 -16.44 -3.76
CA MET A 116 2.31 -15.29 -3.94
C MET A 116 1.23 -15.27 -2.87
N VAL A 117 0.89 -14.05 -2.44
CA VAL A 117 -0.18 -13.72 -1.50
C VAL A 117 -1.08 -12.68 -2.15
N TYR A 118 -2.38 -12.78 -1.94
CA TYR A 118 -3.32 -11.73 -2.32
C TYR A 118 -3.54 -10.77 -1.15
N GLY A 119 -3.33 -9.46 -1.42
CA GLY A 119 -3.41 -8.36 -0.46
C GLY A 119 -4.66 -7.49 -0.67
N PRO A 120 -5.85 -7.92 -0.21
CA PRO A 120 -7.01 -7.04 -0.19
C PRO A 120 -6.91 -6.02 0.93
N HIS A 121 -7.60 -4.87 0.76
CA HIS A 121 -7.78 -3.88 1.82
C HIS A 121 -9.20 -3.92 2.36
N LYS A 122 -9.37 -3.60 3.65
CA LYS A 122 -10.68 -3.57 4.27
C LYS A 122 -10.85 -2.37 5.19
N TYR A 123 -11.77 -1.50 4.80
CA TYR A 123 -12.19 -0.34 5.59
C TYR A 123 -13.73 -0.30 5.69
N TRP A 124 -14.27 0.36 6.67
CA TRP A 124 -15.68 0.75 6.88
C TRP A 124 -16.75 -0.34 6.82
N SER A 125 -16.57 -1.41 6.07
CA SER A 125 -17.53 -2.49 5.94
C SER A 125 -17.76 -3.23 7.27
N TYR A 126 -18.83 -4.02 7.37
CA TYR A 126 -19.10 -4.81 8.57
C TYR A 126 -18.04 -5.89 8.79
N ASN A 127 -17.79 -6.19 10.07
CA ASN A 127 -16.82 -7.20 10.47
C ASN A 127 -17.52 -8.55 10.70
N ASN A 128 -17.99 -9.15 9.62
CA ASN A 128 -18.61 -10.47 9.61
C ASN A 128 -18.10 -11.29 8.42
N PRO A 129 -18.23 -12.65 8.45
CA PRO A 129 -17.73 -13.51 7.38
C PRO A 129 -18.31 -13.22 5.99
N ALA A 130 -19.55 -12.73 5.90
CA ALA A 130 -20.19 -12.45 4.62
C ALA A 130 -19.49 -11.32 3.86
N ASP A 131 -18.96 -10.31 4.57
CA ASP A 131 -18.26 -9.18 3.97
C ASP A 131 -16.88 -9.54 3.40
N ILE A 132 -16.30 -10.65 3.85
CA ILE A 132 -15.02 -11.16 3.33
C ILE A 132 -15.17 -12.46 2.54
N GLN A 133 -16.39 -12.94 2.34
CA GLN A 133 -16.63 -14.23 1.66
C GLN A 133 -16.01 -14.29 0.26
N TRP A 134 -15.96 -13.17 -0.44
CA TRP A 134 -15.41 -13.10 -1.78
C TRP A 134 -13.90 -13.40 -1.79
N VAL A 135 -13.11 -12.88 -0.84
CA VAL A 135 -11.66 -13.23 -0.73
C VAL A 135 -11.46 -14.64 -0.22
N LEU A 136 -12.32 -15.13 0.71
CA LEU A 136 -12.27 -16.51 1.16
C LEU A 136 -12.51 -17.47 0.00
N THR A 137 -13.42 -17.13 -0.92
CA THR A 137 -13.68 -17.92 -2.13
C THR A 137 -12.43 -17.96 -3.02
N ILE A 138 -11.72 -16.86 -3.23
CA ILE A 138 -10.44 -16.83 -3.97
C ILE A 138 -9.42 -17.74 -3.28
N ARG A 139 -9.21 -17.57 -1.98
CA ARG A 139 -8.30 -18.38 -1.19
C ARG A 139 -8.57 -19.88 -1.36
N ASP A 140 -9.81 -20.27 -1.15
CA ASP A 140 -10.20 -21.70 -1.13
C ASP A 140 -10.16 -22.31 -2.55
N GLN A 141 -10.54 -21.53 -3.57
CA GLN A 141 -10.52 -21.98 -4.95
C GLN A 141 -9.11 -22.19 -5.50
N TYR A 142 -8.17 -21.32 -5.13
CA TYR A 142 -6.82 -21.31 -5.69
C TYR A 142 -5.75 -21.75 -4.69
N ASN A 143 -6.13 -22.11 -3.46
CA ASN A 143 -5.22 -22.49 -2.38
C ASN A 143 -4.09 -21.46 -2.20
N VAL A 144 -4.44 -20.18 -2.10
CA VAL A 144 -3.52 -19.06 -2.01
C VAL A 144 -3.70 -18.32 -0.68
N PRO A 145 -2.62 -17.92 0.02
CA PRO A 145 -2.73 -17.14 1.25
C PRO A 145 -3.33 -15.76 1.00
N LEU A 146 -3.95 -15.20 2.05
CA LEU A 146 -4.47 -13.84 2.10
C LEU A 146 -3.74 -13.02 3.17
N TYR A 147 -3.59 -11.73 2.91
CA TYR A 147 -3.07 -10.75 3.85
C TYR A 147 -3.81 -9.44 3.67
N PHE A 148 -4.61 -9.00 4.66
CA PHE A 148 -5.18 -7.65 4.63
C PHE A 148 -4.08 -6.63 4.87
N GLY A 149 -3.48 -6.15 3.79
CA GLY A 149 -2.33 -5.23 3.79
C GLY A 149 -2.63 -3.91 4.45
N GLU A 150 -3.89 -3.46 4.33
CA GLU A 150 -4.40 -2.31 5.04
C GLU A 150 -5.78 -2.57 5.62
N SER A 151 -5.98 -2.08 6.84
CA SER A 151 -7.28 -2.01 7.50
C SER A 151 -7.21 -0.97 8.61
N GLY A 152 -8.27 -0.22 8.85
CA GLY A 152 -8.20 0.74 9.94
C GLY A 152 -9.09 1.97 9.77
N GLU A 153 -8.59 3.11 10.26
CA GLU A 153 -9.24 4.42 10.27
C GLU A 153 -10.66 4.40 10.85
N ASN A 154 -10.87 3.64 11.92
CA ASN A 154 -12.18 3.42 12.53
C ASN A 154 -12.11 3.40 14.08
N SER A 155 -13.22 3.09 14.74
CA SER A 155 -13.30 2.99 16.21
C SER A 155 -12.55 1.75 16.74
N ASN A 156 -12.15 1.81 18.01
CA ASN A 156 -11.48 0.67 18.67
C ASN A 156 -12.34 -0.61 18.67
N THR A 157 -13.67 -0.46 18.74
CA THR A 157 -14.59 -1.59 18.63
C THR A 157 -14.51 -2.23 17.24
N TRP A 158 -14.54 -1.41 16.19
CA TRP A 158 -14.41 -1.89 14.83
C TRP A 158 -13.07 -2.59 14.61
N PHE A 159 -11.97 -2.02 15.11
CA PHE A 159 -10.64 -2.63 15.07
C PHE A 159 -10.60 -4.02 15.70
N ARG A 160 -11.09 -4.13 16.94
CA ARG A 160 -11.19 -5.41 17.65
C ARG A 160 -11.94 -6.46 16.82
N ASP A 161 -13.08 -6.06 16.26
CA ASP A 161 -13.95 -6.99 15.53
C ASP A 161 -13.33 -7.36 14.16
N ALA A 162 -12.61 -6.43 13.51
CA ALA A 162 -11.86 -6.71 12.29
C ALA A 162 -10.71 -7.70 12.53
N ILE A 163 -9.87 -7.47 13.56
CA ILE A 163 -8.80 -8.40 13.93
C ILE A 163 -9.36 -9.79 14.20
N LYS A 164 -10.42 -9.86 15.03
CA LYS A 164 -11.05 -11.14 15.34
C LYS A 164 -11.52 -11.84 14.07
N LEU A 165 -12.15 -11.13 13.14
CA LEU A 165 -12.59 -11.68 11.87
C LEU A 165 -11.40 -12.25 11.06
N PHE A 166 -10.31 -11.51 10.94
CA PHE A 166 -9.13 -11.96 10.19
C PHE A 166 -8.48 -13.18 10.83
N GLU A 167 -8.25 -13.14 12.14
CA GLU A 167 -7.60 -14.22 12.89
C GLU A 167 -8.45 -15.49 12.94
N ASP A 168 -9.77 -15.38 13.09
CA ASP A 168 -10.71 -16.51 13.03
C ASP A 168 -10.65 -17.25 11.67
N HIS A 169 -10.20 -16.56 10.60
CA HIS A 169 -10.06 -17.13 9.27
C HIS A 169 -8.60 -17.40 8.87
N GLY A 170 -7.62 -17.23 9.79
CA GLY A 170 -6.20 -17.47 9.53
C GLY A 170 -5.60 -16.50 8.52
N ILE A 171 -6.06 -15.24 8.50
CA ILE A 171 -5.61 -14.20 7.60
C ILE A 171 -4.71 -13.23 8.35
N GLY A 172 -3.51 -12.95 7.81
CA GLY A 172 -2.63 -11.91 8.29
C GLY A 172 -3.20 -10.52 8.02
N TRP A 173 -2.80 -9.54 8.82
CA TRP A 173 -3.33 -8.18 8.71
C TRP A 173 -2.31 -7.11 9.13
N ALA A 174 -2.50 -5.88 8.65
CA ALA A 174 -1.81 -4.68 9.11
C ALA A 174 -2.79 -3.51 9.32
N TRP A 175 -2.40 -2.61 10.22
CA TRP A 175 -3.12 -1.37 10.46
C TRP A 175 -2.67 -0.26 9.54
N TRP A 176 -3.62 0.55 9.10
CA TRP A 176 -3.37 1.84 8.46
C TRP A 176 -3.97 2.99 9.27
N PRO A 177 -3.16 3.99 9.62
CA PRO A 177 -1.74 3.85 9.92
C PRO A 177 -1.56 3.50 11.40
N MET A 178 -0.39 2.98 11.75
CA MET A 178 -0.08 2.68 13.15
C MET A 178 -0.02 3.95 14.01
N LYS A 179 0.45 5.07 13.43
CA LYS A 179 0.59 6.35 14.10
C LYS A 179 0.25 7.50 13.18
N LYS A 180 -0.57 8.45 13.64
CA LYS A 180 -1.02 9.61 12.87
C LYS A 180 -0.98 10.88 13.71
N ILE A 181 -0.79 12.04 13.08
CA ILE A 181 -0.78 13.33 13.77
C ILE A 181 -2.22 13.75 14.06
N GLU A 182 -2.53 14.00 15.34
CA GLU A 182 -3.85 14.46 15.81
C GLU A 182 -5.05 13.64 15.33
N ALA A 183 -4.85 12.34 15.13
CA ALA A 183 -5.93 11.45 14.74
C ALA A 183 -6.30 10.49 15.87
N ILE A 184 -7.59 10.22 16.02
CA ILE A 184 -8.14 9.24 16.96
C ILE A 184 -8.48 7.91 16.27
N ALA A 185 -8.32 7.86 14.95
CA ALA A 185 -8.67 6.71 14.12
C ALA A 185 -7.48 5.77 13.87
N GLY A 186 -6.51 5.75 14.75
CA GLY A 186 -5.35 4.87 14.72
C GLY A 186 -4.92 4.42 16.11
N PRO A 187 -4.07 3.38 16.24
CA PRO A 187 -3.59 2.90 17.53
C PRO A 187 -2.82 3.94 18.33
N LEU A 188 -2.04 4.77 17.65
CA LEU A 188 -1.23 5.83 18.26
C LEU A 188 -1.50 7.19 17.61
N SER A 189 -1.45 8.24 18.41
CA SER A 189 -1.59 9.62 17.96
C SER A 189 -0.46 10.48 18.49
N VAL A 190 -0.03 11.48 17.72
CA VAL A 190 1.01 12.42 18.06
C VAL A 190 0.46 13.84 17.95
N THR A 191 0.77 14.68 18.93
CA THR A 191 0.39 16.08 18.89
C THR A 191 1.17 16.81 17.81
N LYS A 192 0.48 17.62 17.03
CA LYS A 192 1.07 18.48 16.01
C LYS A 192 1.90 19.60 16.65
N THR A 193 3.13 19.79 16.20
CA THR A 193 3.96 20.90 16.69
C THR A 193 3.56 22.22 16.03
N SER A 194 3.89 23.36 16.68
CA SER A 194 3.67 24.68 16.10
C SER A 194 4.50 24.92 14.84
N GLY A 195 5.72 24.38 14.79
CA GLY A 195 6.57 24.40 13.61
C GLY A 195 5.94 23.69 12.41
N TYR A 196 5.44 22.48 12.64
CA TYR A 196 4.76 21.72 11.59
C TYR A 196 3.45 22.40 11.14
N GLN A 197 2.68 22.99 12.05
CA GLN A 197 1.49 23.78 11.69
C GLN A 197 1.84 24.96 10.78
N THR A 198 2.98 25.61 10.99
CA THR A 198 3.45 26.70 10.12
C THR A 198 3.74 26.20 8.70
N LEU A 199 4.36 25.00 8.57
CA LEU A 199 4.59 24.37 7.27
C LEU A 199 3.26 24.03 6.56
N LEU A 200 2.31 23.43 7.28
CA LEU A 200 0.99 23.10 6.73
C LEU A 200 0.27 24.36 6.21
N ASN A 201 0.33 25.47 6.96
CA ASN A 201 -0.26 26.74 6.54
C ASN A 201 0.38 27.26 5.25
N TYR A 202 1.70 27.18 5.13
CA TYR A 202 2.41 27.55 3.92
C TYR A 202 2.03 26.65 2.73
N TRP A 203 2.04 25.33 2.91
CA TRP A 203 1.71 24.38 1.85
C TRP A 203 0.25 24.48 1.38
N SER A 204 -0.66 24.91 2.25
CA SER A 204 -2.05 25.20 1.88
C SER A 204 -2.25 26.58 1.24
N GLY A 205 -1.17 27.29 0.89
CA GLY A 205 -1.23 28.61 0.25
C GLY A 205 -1.38 29.78 1.21
N GLY A 206 -1.25 29.57 2.53
CA GLY A 206 -1.30 30.60 3.56
C GLY A 206 0.09 30.94 4.11
N GLY A 207 0.26 32.20 4.55
CA GLY A 207 1.49 32.65 5.22
C GLY A 207 2.69 32.87 4.29
N ASN A 208 3.80 33.29 4.89
CA ASN A 208 5.07 33.48 4.16
C ASN A 208 5.84 32.16 4.05
N GLN A 209 6.65 32.04 2.99
CA GLN A 209 7.54 30.89 2.81
C GLN A 209 8.51 30.78 4.00
N PRO A 210 8.52 29.69 4.75
CA PRO A 210 9.48 29.45 5.81
C PRO A 210 10.91 29.32 5.25
N SER A 211 11.92 29.68 6.07
CA SER A 211 13.29 29.39 5.68
C SER A 211 13.54 27.87 5.63
N VAL A 212 14.53 27.44 4.84
CA VAL A 212 14.93 26.03 4.78
C VAL A 212 15.32 25.51 6.16
N GLN A 213 16.06 26.30 6.94
CA GLN A 213 16.44 25.93 8.30
C GLN A 213 15.22 25.69 9.19
N PHE A 214 14.27 26.63 9.19
CA PHE A 214 13.03 26.48 9.97
C PHE A 214 12.25 25.23 9.54
N ALA A 215 12.10 24.99 8.25
CA ALA A 215 11.40 23.81 7.74
C ALA A 215 12.09 22.51 8.17
N THR A 216 13.42 22.48 8.10
CA THR A 216 14.22 21.34 8.56
C THR A 216 14.02 21.09 10.05
N ASP A 217 14.15 22.12 10.88
CA ASP A 217 14.01 22.01 12.34
C ASP A 217 12.60 21.54 12.73
N ALA A 218 11.57 22.09 12.11
CA ALA A 218 10.20 21.71 12.36
C ALA A 218 9.88 20.25 11.99
N LEU A 219 10.44 19.76 10.88
CA LEU A 219 10.29 18.36 10.47
C LEU A 219 11.10 17.42 11.37
N MET A 220 12.30 17.83 11.77
CA MET A 220 13.10 17.04 12.72
C MET A 220 12.45 16.96 14.10
N GLU A 221 11.87 18.03 14.62
CA GLU A 221 11.10 18.03 15.87
C GLU A 221 9.92 17.04 15.78
N LEU A 222 9.16 17.07 14.70
CA LEU A 222 8.05 16.13 14.47
C LEU A 222 8.56 14.69 14.41
N THR A 223 9.67 14.45 13.72
CA THR A 223 10.29 13.13 13.60
C THR A 223 10.67 12.54 14.96
N GLU A 224 11.20 13.37 15.89
CA GLU A 224 11.51 12.92 17.25
C GLU A 224 10.26 12.49 18.02
N LEU A 225 9.14 13.22 17.88
CA LEU A 225 7.87 12.85 18.50
C LEU A 225 7.25 11.57 17.89
N LEU A 226 7.59 11.23 16.64
CA LEU A 226 7.09 10.05 15.95
C LEU A 226 7.85 8.77 16.33
N LYS A 227 8.98 8.84 17.03
CA LYS A 227 9.70 7.66 17.50
C LYS A 227 8.85 6.87 18.49
N LEU A 228 8.91 5.53 18.42
CA LEU A 228 8.26 4.60 19.35
C LEU A 228 9.07 4.43 20.61
#